data_87dfcb6389dcf65763129ca3b9645e29
#
_entry.id   87dfcb6389dcf65763129ca3b9645e29
#
_cell.length_a   1.000
_cell.length_b   1.000
_cell.length_c   1.000
_cell.angle_alpha   90.00
_cell.angle_beta   90.00
_cell.angle_gamma   90.00
#
_symmetry.space_group_name_H-M   'P 1'
#
loop_
_entity.id
_entity.type
_entity.pdbx_description
1 polymer ?
#
loop_
_entity_poly.entity_id
_entity_poly.type
_entity_poly.pdbx_seq_one_letter_code
_entity_poly.pdbx_strand_id
1 'polypeptide(L)'
;MRVSAPGKVLITGGYLVLEPSFSGAVIAASSRFHTSITVESLEGSDDDDASSASSTAVPVRVFSPQFHQSMHGELSATSFRFAVQNCYVEKTIGICVVALVGLLGATAFEGRIRDMLRRRQTLVITLEADNDFYSQRDQLRSRGLPVSRTALASLPPFLPSLVDESGQAKVAKTGMGSSAALITSLVGALLGFFDAAQLPTKAGPHDTSTQAGVTLVHNLAQIAHSIAQEK
;
A
#
# COMPACT_ATOMS: atom_id res chain seq x y z
N MET A 1 12.58 -1.17 -0.35
CA MET A 1 11.77 -1.89 0.67
C MET A 1 10.59 -2.56 -0.01
N ARG A 2 10.31 -3.83 0.28
CA ARG A 2 9.09 -4.50 -0.19
C ARG A 2 8.41 -5.20 0.98
N VAL A 3 7.14 -4.94 1.19
CA VAL A 3 6.31 -5.53 2.26
C VAL A 3 5.02 -6.07 1.65
N SER A 4 4.51 -7.17 2.19
CA SER A 4 3.23 -7.71 1.76
C SER A 4 2.35 -8.08 2.95
N ALA A 5 1.05 -7.93 2.78
CA ALA A 5 0.05 -8.30 3.77
C ALA A 5 -0.97 -9.29 3.18
N PRO A 6 -1.41 -10.30 3.94
CA PRO A 6 -2.38 -11.28 3.46
C PRO A 6 -3.76 -10.68 3.30
N GLY A 7 -4.54 -11.24 2.38
CA GLY A 7 -5.99 -11.09 2.39
C GLY A 7 -6.62 -11.75 3.62
N LYS A 8 -7.88 -11.47 3.86
CA LYS A 8 -8.63 -12.05 4.99
C LYS A 8 -10.04 -12.43 4.57
N VAL A 9 -10.54 -13.55 5.14
CA VAL A 9 -11.90 -14.02 4.92
C VAL A 9 -12.55 -14.24 6.27
N LEU A 10 -13.68 -13.59 6.49
CA LEU A 10 -14.53 -13.83 7.66
C LEU A 10 -15.32 -15.12 7.42
N ILE A 11 -15.08 -16.14 8.22
CA ILE A 11 -15.70 -17.46 8.09
C ILE A 11 -17.03 -17.50 8.84
N THR A 12 -17.07 -16.94 10.04
CA THR A 12 -18.27 -16.86 10.89
C THR A 12 -18.23 -15.62 11.76
N GLY A 13 -19.38 -15.23 12.27
CA GLY A 13 -19.55 -14.04 13.10
C GLY A 13 -20.35 -12.94 12.41
N GLY A 14 -20.23 -12.78 11.11
CA GLY A 14 -20.97 -11.78 10.34
C GLY A 14 -20.97 -10.41 11.04
N TYR A 15 -22.12 -9.76 11.11
CA TYR A 15 -22.27 -8.47 11.82
C TYR A 15 -22.27 -8.61 13.34
N LEU A 16 -22.54 -9.80 13.87
CA LEU A 16 -22.57 -10.03 15.32
C LEU A 16 -21.23 -9.84 16.01
N VAL A 17 -20.12 -10.05 15.27
CA VAL A 17 -18.75 -9.82 15.80
C VAL A 17 -18.48 -8.36 16.22
N LEU A 18 -19.33 -7.42 15.82
CA LEU A 18 -19.25 -6.01 16.26
C LEU A 18 -19.73 -5.83 17.70
N GLU A 19 -20.50 -6.78 18.24
CA GLU A 19 -20.94 -6.78 19.63
C GLU A 19 -19.95 -7.58 20.48
N PRO A 20 -19.40 -7.03 21.59
CA PRO A 20 -18.35 -7.66 22.38
C PRO A 20 -18.68 -9.05 22.94
N SER A 21 -19.98 -9.38 23.08
CA SER A 21 -20.46 -10.69 23.58
C SER A 21 -20.40 -11.81 22.54
N PHE A 22 -20.15 -11.50 21.27
CA PHE A 22 -20.12 -12.50 20.20
C PHE A 22 -18.70 -12.65 19.62
N SER A 23 -18.38 -13.88 19.24
CA SER A 23 -17.10 -14.23 18.63
C SER A 23 -17.26 -14.47 17.13
N GLY A 24 -16.19 -14.19 16.39
CA GLY A 24 -16.06 -14.52 14.98
C GLY A 24 -14.76 -15.26 14.68
N ALA A 25 -14.70 -15.89 13.52
CA ALA A 25 -13.47 -16.52 13.02
C ALA A 25 -13.07 -15.91 11.68
N VAL A 26 -11.82 -15.49 11.58
CA VAL A 26 -11.21 -14.92 10.38
C VAL A 26 -10.01 -15.78 10.00
N ILE A 27 -9.87 -16.07 8.71
CA ILE A 27 -8.71 -16.78 8.17
C ILE A 27 -7.92 -15.82 7.30
N ALA A 28 -6.60 -15.79 7.50
CA ALA A 28 -5.69 -15.12 6.58
C ALA A 28 -5.54 -15.96 5.30
N ALA A 29 -5.69 -15.32 4.15
CA ALA A 29 -5.50 -15.98 2.86
C ALA A 29 -4.01 -16.06 2.50
N SER A 30 -3.66 -17.00 1.62
CA SER A 30 -2.31 -17.07 1.03
C SER A 30 -2.04 -15.90 0.09
N SER A 31 -3.07 -15.39 -0.57
CA SER A 31 -2.98 -14.25 -1.48
C SER A 31 -2.65 -12.96 -0.75
N ARG A 32 -1.75 -12.16 -1.31
CA ARG A 32 -1.13 -11.02 -0.63
C ARG A 32 -1.25 -9.75 -1.46
N PHE A 33 -1.35 -8.63 -0.77
CA PHE A 33 -1.15 -7.31 -1.33
C PHE A 33 0.29 -6.87 -1.06
N HIS A 34 0.95 -6.34 -2.05
CA HIS A 34 2.37 -5.99 -2.02
C HIS A 34 2.54 -4.48 -2.18
N THR A 35 3.37 -3.89 -1.34
CA THR A 35 3.82 -2.51 -1.48
C THR A 35 5.34 -2.51 -1.60
N SER A 36 5.84 -1.93 -2.69
CA SER A 36 7.27 -1.72 -2.90
C SER A 36 7.58 -0.23 -2.85
N ILE A 37 8.62 0.15 -2.11
CA ILE A 37 9.12 1.52 -2.04
C ILE A 37 10.54 1.55 -2.56
N THR A 38 10.79 2.39 -3.56
CA THR A 38 12.10 2.68 -4.14
C THR A 38 12.32 4.20 -4.16
N VAL A 39 13.55 4.59 -4.36
CA VAL A 39 13.95 5.98 -4.52
C VAL A 39 14.56 6.12 -5.90
N GLU A 40 14.06 7.08 -6.67
CA GLU A 40 14.63 7.47 -7.96
C GLU A 40 15.32 8.82 -7.78
N SER A 41 16.54 8.96 -8.27
CA SER A 41 17.25 10.23 -8.34
C SER A 41 17.05 10.80 -9.75
N LEU A 42 16.73 12.08 -9.84
CA LEU A 42 16.71 12.78 -11.12
C LEU A 42 18.18 13.00 -11.55
N GLU A 43 18.71 12.07 -12.34
CA GLU A 43 19.98 12.29 -13.02
C GLU A 43 19.73 13.23 -14.21
N GLY A 44 20.37 14.42 -14.15
CA GLY A 44 20.68 15.31 -15.27
C GLY A 44 19.67 15.43 -16.41
N SER A 45 18.63 16.21 -16.24
CA SER A 45 18.18 17.08 -17.35
C SER A 45 18.83 18.44 -17.12
N ASP A 46 19.67 18.87 -18.06
CA ASP A 46 20.31 20.20 -18.08
C ASP A 46 19.31 21.34 -18.32
N ASP A 47 18.04 21.11 -18.05
CA ASP A 47 17.04 22.18 -18.03
C ASP A 47 17.04 22.81 -16.63
N ASP A 48 17.84 23.87 -16.52
CA ASP A 48 17.84 24.85 -15.44
C ASP A 48 16.47 25.54 -15.29
N ASP A 49 15.46 24.78 -14.86
CA ASP A 49 14.22 25.38 -14.39
C ASP A 49 14.41 25.74 -12.91
N ALA A 50 14.81 27.00 -12.69
CA ALA A 50 15.11 27.62 -11.40
C ALA A 50 13.92 27.59 -10.40
N SER A 51 12.80 26.95 -10.75
CA SER A 51 11.62 26.79 -9.89
C SER A 51 11.74 25.67 -8.87
N SER A 52 12.73 24.74 -9.00
CA SER A 52 12.88 23.59 -8.10
C SER A 52 13.65 23.87 -6.80
N ALA A 53 14.27 25.05 -6.68
CA ALA A 53 15.17 25.37 -5.55
C ALA A 53 14.45 25.70 -4.22
N SER A 54 13.10 25.84 -4.20
CA SER A 54 12.34 26.21 -3.00
C SER A 54 11.39 25.10 -2.48
N SER A 55 11.41 23.91 -3.06
CA SER A 55 10.53 22.83 -2.60
C SER A 55 10.94 22.34 -1.21
N THR A 56 9.98 22.36 -0.28
CA THR A 56 10.14 21.83 1.09
C THR A 56 9.56 20.42 1.23
N ALA A 57 9.12 19.82 0.12
CA ALA A 57 8.48 18.51 0.08
C ALA A 57 9.11 17.61 -0.98
N VAL A 58 9.29 16.35 -0.64
CA VAL A 58 9.79 15.29 -1.52
C VAL A 58 8.68 14.86 -2.47
N PRO A 59 8.93 14.84 -3.80
CA PRO A 59 7.97 14.28 -4.75
C PRO A 59 7.71 12.81 -4.46
N VAL A 60 6.44 12.41 -4.50
CA VAL A 60 6.01 11.02 -4.33
C VAL A 60 5.20 10.60 -5.55
N ARG A 61 5.57 9.48 -6.13
CA ARG A 61 4.80 8.83 -7.18
C ARG A 61 4.26 7.50 -6.66
N VAL A 62 2.94 7.34 -6.65
CA VAL A 62 2.29 6.08 -6.33
C VAL A 62 1.76 5.47 -7.61
N PHE A 63 2.20 4.25 -7.89
CA PHE A 63 1.87 3.54 -9.11
C PHE A 63 1.14 2.24 -8.79
N SER A 64 0.00 2.03 -9.44
CA SER A 64 -0.76 0.78 -9.40
C SER A 64 -0.90 0.22 -10.81
N PRO A 65 0.04 -0.67 -11.24
CA PRO A 65 0.07 -1.18 -12.62
C PRO A 65 -1.21 -1.94 -12.99
N GLN A 66 -1.78 -2.67 -12.03
CA GLN A 66 -2.99 -3.47 -12.27
C GLN A 66 -4.23 -2.62 -12.58
N PHE A 67 -4.27 -1.38 -12.14
CA PHE A 67 -5.39 -0.44 -12.38
C PHE A 67 -5.03 0.67 -13.36
N HIS A 68 -3.85 0.61 -13.98
CA HIS A 68 -3.37 1.65 -14.89
C HIS A 68 -3.38 3.05 -14.25
N GLN A 69 -3.13 3.11 -12.92
CA GLN A 69 -3.19 4.36 -12.16
C GLN A 69 -1.80 4.83 -11.75
N SER A 70 -1.55 6.11 -11.96
CA SER A 70 -0.39 6.82 -11.42
C SER A 70 -0.90 8.06 -10.69
N MET A 71 -0.45 8.24 -9.44
CA MET A 71 -0.82 9.36 -8.58
C MET A 71 0.45 10.08 -8.15
N HIS A 72 0.41 11.40 -8.19
CA HIS A 72 1.52 12.26 -7.81
C HIS A 72 1.17 13.02 -6.54
N GLY A 73 2.10 13.09 -5.61
CA GLY A 73 1.93 13.78 -4.34
C GLY A 73 3.23 14.32 -3.81
N GLU A 74 3.15 14.96 -2.67
CA GLU A 74 4.27 15.61 -2.00
C GLU A 74 4.33 15.19 -0.53
N LEU A 75 5.51 14.78 -0.09
CA LEU A 75 5.81 14.38 1.28
C LEU A 75 6.68 15.43 1.96
N SER A 76 6.13 16.08 2.98
CA SER A 76 6.89 16.97 3.86
C SER A 76 7.17 16.30 5.21
N ALA A 77 7.90 16.97 6.07
CA ALA A 77 8.16 16.51 7.43
C ALA A 77 6.89 16.46 8.33
N THR A 78 5.80 17.09 7.93
CA THR A 78 4.58 17.22 8.73
C THR A 78 3.31 16.74 8.03
N SER A 79 3.35 16.52 6.71
CA SER A 79 2.17 16.22 5.92
C SER A 79 2.47 15.47 4.65
N PHE A 80 1.43 14.85 4.11
CA PHE A 80 1.42 14.29 2.77
C PHE A 80 0.16 14.74 2.04
N ARG A 81 0.29 15.05 0.75
CA ARG A 81 -0.85 15.46 -0.11
C ARG A 81 -0.70 14.89 -1.51
N PHE A 82 -1.82 14.48 -2.09
CA PHE A 82 -1.92 14.17 -3.52
C PHE A 82 -2.40 15.36 -4.34
N ALA A 83 -1.98 15.42 -5.59
CA ALA A 83 -2.55 16.34 -6.59
C ALA A 83 -4.02 15.98 -6.90
N VAL A 84 -4.36 14.69 -6.92
CA VAL A 84 -5.72 14.17 -7.10
C VAL A 84 -6.05 13.28 -5.92
N GLN A 85 -7.16 13.55 -5.24
CA GLN A 85 -7.55 12.90 -4.00
C GLN A 85 -7.72 11.38 -4.15
N ASN A 86 -7.04 10.61 -3.31
CA ASN A 86 -7.25 9.19 -3.11
C ASN A 86 -7.36 8.87 -1.63
N CYS A 87 -8.58 8.65 -1.16
CA CYS A 87 -8.91 8.55 0.25
C CYS A 87 -8.10 7.48 1.01
N TYR A 88 -7.91 6.29 0.42
CA TYR A 88 -7.23 5.18 1.09
C TYR A 88 -5.71 5.40 1.19
N VAL A 89 -5.07 5.74 0.08
CA VAL A 89 -3.62 5.87 0.02
C VAL A 89 -3.17 7.15 0.71
N GLU A 90 -3.83 8.27 0.43
CA GLU A 90 -3.49 9.58 0.99
C GLU A 90 -3.62 9.60 2.52
N LYS A 91 -4.76 9.17 3.05
CA LYS A 91 -4.98 9.13 4.50
C LYS A 91 -4.01 8.16 5.19
N THR A 92 -3.70 7.01 4.56
CA THR A 92 -2.74 6.06 5.10
C THR A 92 -1.33 6.66 5.19
N ILE A 93 -0.84 7.30 4.11
CA ILE A 93 0.47 7.94 4.14
C ILE A 93 0.50 9.08 5.15
N GLY A 94 -0.55 9.91 5.21
CA GLY A 94 -0.66 11.00 6.19
C GLY A 94 -0.58 10.51 7.65
N ILE A 95 -1.25 9.42 7.98
CA ILE A 95 -1.17 8.79 9.32
C ILE A 95 0.24 8.24 9.57
N CYS A 96 0.86 7.63 8.58
CA CYS A 96 2.24 7.17 8.70
C CYS A 96 3.22 8.33 8.96
N VAL A 97 3.02 9.49 8.33
CA VAL A 97 3.85 10.69 8.60
C VAL A 97 3.75 11.10 10.06
N VAL A 98 2.53 11.19 10.60
CA VAL A 98 2.33 11.51 12.03
C VAL A 98 3.01 10.48 12.94
N ALA A 99 2.85 9.19 12.62
CA ALA A 99 3.49 8.11 13.37
C ALA A 99 5.03 8.17 13.28
N LEU A 100 5.59 8.43 12.10
CA LEU A 100 7.04 8.56 11.89
C LEU A 100 7.63 9.72 12.68
N VAL A 101 6.95 10.86 12.73
CA VAL A 101 7.35 11.99 13.58
C VAL A 101 7.36 11.58 15.06
N GLY A 102 6.35 10.86 15.52
CA GLY A 102 6.30 10.39 16.91
C GLY A 102 7.35 9.34 17.26
N LEU A 103 7.64 8.43 16.34
CA LEU A 103 8.57 7.29 16.57
C LEU A 103 10.04 7.68 16.44
N LEU A 104 10.37 8.49 15.44
CA LEU A 104 11.75 8.88 15.13
C LEU A 104 12.15 10.21 15.80
N GLY A 105 11.17 11.01 16.18
CA GLY A 105 11.33 12.41 16.56
C GLY A 105 11.31 13.35 15.36
N ALA A 106 10.73 14.53 15.56
CA ALA A 106 10.52 15.52 14.49
C ALA A 106 11.83 15.90 13.75
N THR A 107 12.89 16.19 14.50
CA THR A 107 14.19 16.59 13.94
C THR A 107 14.82 15.49 13.08
N ALA A 108 14.75 14.24 13.51
CA ALA A 108 15.33 13.12 12.77
C ALA A 108 14.53 12.84 11.49
N PHE A 109 13.22 12.86 11.55
CA PHE A 109 12.37 12.66 10.36
C PHE A 109 12.54 13.82 9.36
N GLU A 110 12.54 15.07 9.84
CA GLU A 110 12.83 16.25 9.01
C GLU A 110 14.21 16.17 8.34
N GLY A 111 15.22 15.67 9.07
CA GLY A 111 16.55 15.43 8.52
C GLY A 111 16.53 14.48 7.33
N ARG A 112 15.77 13.36 7.41
CA ARG A 112 15.62 12.40 6.32
C ARG A 112 14.92 13.02 5.10
N ILE A 113 13.85 13.80 5.30
CA ILE A 113 13.17 14.53 4.22
C ILE A 113 14.13 15.52 3.54
N ARG A 114 14.88 16.29 4.33
CA ARG A 114 15.87 17.24 3.83
C ARG A 114 17.00 16.55 3.05
N ASP A 115 17.44 15.37 3.49
CA ASP A 115 18.47 14.60 2.78
C ASP A 115 17.95 14.09 1.43
N MET A 116 16.70 13.63 1.35
CA MET A 116 16.07 13.23 0.10
C MET A 116 15.95 14.44 -0.88
N LEU A 117 15.55 15.60 -0.36
CA LEU A 117 15.47 16.83 -1.16
C LEU A 117 16.84 17.24 -1.71
N ARG A 118 17.88 17.25 -0.86
CA ARG A 118 19.24 17.57 -1.29
C ARG A 118 19.76 16.65 -2.39
N ARG A 119 19.36 15.38 -2.37
CA ARG A 119 19.72 14.39 -3.39
C ARG A 119 18.79 14.38 -4.58
N ARG A 120 17.83 15.31 -4.68
CA ARG A 120 16.82 15.38 -5.73
C ARG A 120 16.09 14.05 -5.93
N GLN A 121 15.71 13.42 -4.83
CA GLN A 121 15.08 12.08 -4.83
C GLN A 121 13.57 12.18 -4.93
N THR A 122 12.99 11.26 -5.70
CA THR A 122 11.54 11.00 -5.75
C THR A 122 11.25 9.66 -5.06
N LEU A 123 10.28 9.64 -4.16
CA LEU A 123 9.81 8.41 -3.54
C LEU A 123 8.82 7.72 -4.47
N VAL A 124 9.11 6.49 -4.88
CA VAL A 124 8.23 5.71 -5.76
C VAL A 124 7.63 4.55 -4.98
N ILE A 125 6.30 4.53 -4.90
CA ILE A 125 5.52 3.50 -4.22
C ILE A 125 4.75 2.70 -5.27
N THR A 126 5.01 1.40 -5.38
CA THR A 126 4.27 0.50 -6.28
C THR A 126 3.33 -0.38 -5.47
N LEU A 127 2.06 -0.41 -5.88
CA LEU A 127 0.98 -1.15 -5.24
C LEU A 127 0.51 -2.28 -6.17
N GLU A 128 0.69 -3.53 -5.73
CA GLU A 128 0.34 -4.74 -6.49
C GLU A 128 -0.44 -5.71 -5.62
N ALA A 129 -1.37 -6.43 -6.20
CA ALA A 129 -2.15 -7.46 -5.50
C ALA A 129 -2.09 -8.79 -6.25
N ASP A 130 -2.04 -9.90 -5.52
CA ASP A 130 -2.21 -11.21 -6.13
C ASP A 130 -3.56 -11.27 -6.84
N ASN A 131 -3.63 -12.03 -7.92
CA ASN A 131 -4.80 -12.08 -8.80
C ASN A 131 -6.11 -12.43 -8.08
N ASP A 132 -6.03 -13.21 -7.01
CA ASP A 132 -7.21 -13.70 -6.27
C ASP A 132 -8.04 -12.60 -5.58
N PHE A 133 -7.46 -11.41 -5.37
CA PHE A 133 -8.23 -10.28 -4.84
C PHE A 133 -9.31 -9.77 -5.78
N TYR A 134 -9.20 -10.11 -7.08
CA TYR A 134 -10.08 -9.67 -8.13
C TYR A 134 -10.56 -10.85 -8.98
N SER A 135 -11.81 -10.80 -9.46
CA SER A 135 -12.35 -11.84 -10.31
C SER A 135 -11.59 -11.94 -11.63
N GLN A 136 -11.10 -13.12 -11.94
CA GLN A 136 -10.37 -13.40 -13.19
C GLN A 136 -11.30 -13.90 -14.32
N ARG A 137 -12.62 -13.91 -14.10
CA ARG A 137 -13.59 -14.45 -15.07
C ARG A 137 -13.47 -13.80 -16.45
N ASP A 138 -13.41 -12.47 -16.51
CA ASP A 138 -13.34 -11.74 -17.77
C ASP A 138 -11.99 -11.91 -18.45
N GLN A 139 -10.92 -12.06 -17.68
CA GLN A 139 -9.58 -12.38 -18.17
C GLN A 139 -9.55 -13.77 -18.83
N LEU A 140 -10.17 -14.77 -18.21
CA LEU A 140 -10.26 -16.12 -18.78
C LEU A 140 -11.11 -16.09 -20.06
N ARG A 141 -12.26 -15.39 -20.03
CA ARG A 141 -13.14 -15.25 -21.19
C ARG A 141 -12.44 -14.60 -22.38
N SER A 142 -11.71 -13.50 -22.16
CA SER A 142 -10.99 -12.78 -23.22
C SER A 142 -9.89 -13.61 -23.88
N ARG A 143 -9.40 -14.64 -23.18
CA ARG A 143 -8.37 -15.59 -23.64
C ARG A 143 -8.94 -16.90 -24.16
N GLY A 144 -10.26 -17.05 -24.20
CA GLY A 144 -10.92 -18.29 -24.59
C GLY A 144 -10.67 -19.47 -23.65
N LEU A 145 -10.32 -19.18 -22.39
CA LEU A 145 -10.00 -20.21 -21.38
C LEU A 145 -11.21 -20.57 -20.53
N PRO A 146 -11.37 -21.85 -20.16
CA PRO A 146 -12.44 -22.30 -19.26
C PRO A 146 -12.20 -21.81 -17.84
N VAL A 147 -13.27 -21.67 -17.05
CA VAL A 147 -13.16 -21.38 -15.61
C VAL A 147 -12.72 -22.65 -14.88
N SER A 148 -11.43 -22.84 -14.71
CA SER A 148 -10.83 -23.98 -14.04
C SER A 148 -9.59 -23.58 -13.23
N ARG A 149 -9.21 -24.40 -12.24
CA ARG A 149 -7.99 -24.19 -11.47
C ARG A 149 -6.73 -24.11 -12.35
N THR A 150 -6.65 -24.99 -13.34
CA THR A 150 -5.51 -25.03 -14.27
C THR A 150 -5.42 -23.76 -15.10
N ALA A 151 -6.55 -23.26 -15.61
CA ALA A 151 -6.59 -22.01 -16.37
C ALA A 151 -6.24 -20.80 -15.49
N LEU A 152 -6.75 -20.74 -14.26
CA LEU A 152 -6.38 -19.67 -13.32
C LEU A 152 -4.88 -19.70 -12.99
N ALA A 153 -4.29 -20.87 -12.77
CA ALA A 153 -2.88 -21.03 -12.48
C ALA A 153 -1.95 -20.70 -13.70
N SER A 154 -2.50 -20.69 -14.92
CA SER A 154 -1.75 -20.29 -16.12
C SER A 154 -1.71 -18.78 -16.34
N LEU A 155 -2.49 -17.99 -15.61
CA LEU A 155 -2.46 -16.55 -15.72
C LEU A 155 -1.17 -15.97 -15.10
N PRO A 156 -0.57 -14.95 -15.71
CA PRO A 156 0.59 -14.29 -15.12
C PRO A 156 0.24 -13.64 -13.78
N PRO A 157 1.19 -13.54 -12.83
CA PRO A 157 0.97 -12.82 -11.58
C PRO A 157 0.74 -11.32 -11.85
N PHE A 158 0.07 -10.67 -10.91
CA PHE A 158 -0.22 -9.21 -10.95
C PHE A 158 -0.88 -8.77 -12.26
N LEU A 159 -1.85 -9.56 -12.72
CA LEU A 159 -2.48 -9.37 -14.02
C LEU A 159 -3.20 -8.01 -14.07
N PRO A 160 -2.90 -7.15 -15.06
CA PRO A 160 -3.60 -5.88 -15.24
C PRO A 160 -5.11 -6.10 -15.47
N SER A 161 -5.93 -5.25 -14.87
CA SER A 161 -7.37 -5.26 -15.09
C SER A 161 -7.71 -4.94 -16.54
N LEU A 162 -8.74 -5.58 -17.07
CA LEU A 162 -9.31 -5.14 -18.33
C LEU A 162 -9.89 -3.74 -18.16
N VAL A 163 -9.90 -2.97 -19.20
CA VAL A 163 -10.52 -1.64 -19.23
C VAL A 163 -11.91 -1.71 -19.86
N ASP A 164 -12.79 -0.81 -19.47
CA ASP A 164 -14.09 -0.60 -20.10
C ASP A 164 -13.97 0.34 -21.30
N GLU A 165 -15.11 0.67 -21.92
CA GLU A 165 -15.18 1.57 -23.07
C GLU A 165 -14.73 3.01 -22.74
N SER A 166 -14.74 3.39 -21.47
CA SER A 166 -14.24 4.69 -21.00
C SER A 166 -12.74 4.67 -20.65
N GLY A 167 -12.07 3.52 -20.80
CA GLY A 167 -10.66 3.35 -20.42
C GLY A 167 -10.44 3.12 -18.92
N GLN A 168 -11.51 2.94 -18.12
CA GLN A 168 -11.39 2.68 -16.70
C GLN A 168 -11.23 1.19 -16.42
N ALA A 169 -10.45 0.86 -15.39
CA ALA A 169 -10.21 -0.52 -14.97
C ALA A 169 -11.49 -1.20 -14.48
N LYS A 170 -11.85 -2.33 -15.09
CA LYS A 170 -12.94 -3.21 -14.63
C LYS A 170 -12.49 -3.99 -13.43
N VAL A 171 -12.97 -3.64 -12.25
CA VAL A 171 -12.57 -4.25 -10.98
C VAL A 171 -13.76 -4.96 -10.32
N ALA A 172 -13.74 -6.28 -10.28
CA ALA A 172 -14.69 -7.07 -9.52
C ALA A 172 -13.97 -7.72 -8.32
N LYS A 173 -14.18 -7.19 -7.11
CA LYS A 173 -13.54 -7.66 -5.87
C LYS A 173 -14.11 -9.02 -5.44
N THR A 174 -13.25 -9.92 -4.95
CA THR A 174 -13.62 -11.26 -4.47
C THR A 174 -14.00 -11.29 -2.98
N GLY A 175 -13.98 -10.17 -2.28
CA GLY A 175 -14.31 -10.12 -0.86
C GLY A 175 -13.17 -10.47 0.10
N MET A 176 -11.94 -10.65 -0.40
CA MET A 176 -10.77 -11.03 0.39
C MET A 176 -10.13 -9.87 1.18
N GLY A 177 -10.82 -8.74 1.31
CA GLY A 177 -10.36 -7.60 2.11
C GLY A 177 -9.17 -6.86 1.51
N SER A 178 -9.19 -6.61 0.19
CA SER A 178 -8.11 -5.93 -0.54
C SER A 178 -7.72 -4.57 0.05
N SER A 179 -8.69 -3.76 0.51
CA SER A 179 -8.40 -2.46 1.14
C SER A 179 -7.60 -2.59 2.43
N ALA A 180 -7.96 -3.55 3.29
CA ALA A 180 -7.23 -3.78 4.53
C ALA A 180 -5.80 -4.30 4.25
N ALA A 181 -5.64 -5.22 3.30
CA ALA A 181 -4.34 -5.75 2.91
C ALA A 181 -3.45 -4.67 2.26
N LEU A 182 -4.02 -3.80 1.40
CA LEU A 182 -3.34 -2.64 0.83
C LEU A 182 -2.82 -1.72 1.94
N ILE A 183 -3.69 -1.27 2.84
CA ILE A 183 -3.33 -0.35 3.92
C ILE A 183 -2.25 -0.98 4.80
N THR A 184 -2.39 -2.25 5.19
CA THR A 184 -1.42 -2.93 6.05
C THR A 184 -0.05 -3.04 5.38
N SER A 185 0.00 -3.41 4.09
CA SER A 185 1.27 -3.49 3.36
C SER A 185 1.92 -2.11 3.17
N LEU A 186 1.12 -1.07 2.93
CA LEU A 186 1.61 0.30 2.77
C LEU A 186 2.16 0.87 4.08
N VAL A 187 1.45 0.70 5.20
CA VAL A 187 1.95 1.07 6.54
C VAL A 187 3.27 0.35 6.83
N GLY A 188 3.30 -0.97 6.64
CA GLY A 188 4.51 -1.75 6.87
C GLY A 188 5.68 -1.29 6.00
N ALA A 189 5.42 -1.02 4.71
CA ALA A 189 6.46 -0.57 3.78
C ALA A 189 7.02 0.81 4.18
N LEU A 190 6.16 1.75 4.57
CA LEU A 190 6.60 3.09 5.01
C LEU A 190 7.40 3.03 6.32
N LEU A 191 6.89 2.31 7.33
CA LEU A 191 7.62 2.19 8.60
C LEU A 191 8.96 1.47 8.41
N GLY A 192 9.01 0.43 7.60
CA GLY A 192 10.25 -0.28 7.28
C GLY A 192 11.21 0.55 6.44
N PHE A 193 10.72 1.35 5.48
CA PHE A 193 11.55 2.23 4.65
C PHE A 193 12.25 3.32 5.46
N PHE A 194 11.55 3.87 6.45
CA PHE A 194 12.11 4.87 7.37
C PHE A 194 12.76 4.26 8.62
N ASP A 195 13.00 2.96 8.67
CA ASP A 195 13.60 2.22 9.81
C ASP A 195 12.89 2.47 11.16
N ALA A 196 11.57 2.73 11.10
CA ALA A 196 10.74 2.95 12.29
C ALA A 196 10.15 1.66 12.87
N ALA A 197 10.19 0.54 12.14
CA ALA A 197 9.76 -0.76 12.60
C ALA A 197 10.59 -1.89 11.97
N GLN A 198 10.92 -2.90 12.78
CA GLN A 198 11.49 -4.14 12.30
C GLN A 198 10.35 -5.08 11.89
N LEU A 199 10.42 -5.62 10.66
CA LEU A 199 9.40 -6.49 10.11
C LEU A 199 9.95 -7.88 9.80
N PRO A 200 9.12 -8.93 9.86
CA PRO A 200 9.56 -10.29 9.59
C PRO A 200 9.98 -10.45 8.13
N THR A 201 11.12 -11.09 7.91
CA THR A 201 11.60 -11.46 6.57
C THR A 201 11.13 -12.84 6.13
N LYS A 202 10.66 -13.67 7.08
CA LYS A 202 10.16 -15.03 6.87
C LYS A 202 8.91 -15.28 7.70
N ALA A 203 8.08 -16.22 7.27
CA ALA A 203 6.98 -16.73 8.08
C ALA A 203 7.53 -17.58 9.24
N GLY A 204 6.92 -17.47 10.41
CA GLY A 204 7.28 -18.24 11.59
C GLY A 204 7.27 -17.41 12.87
N PRO A 205 7.76 -18.00 13.98
CA PRO A 205 7.94 -17.27 15.24
C PRO A 205 8.89 -16.08 15.06
N HIS A 206 8.56 -14.96 15.67
CA HIS A 206 9.32 -13.72 15.59
C HIS A 206 9.94 -13.41 16.95
N ASP A 207 11.10 -12.75 16.95
CA ASP A 207 11.67 -12.17 18.15
C ASP A 207 10.80 -10.99 18.67
N THR A 208 11.11 -10.52 19.87
CA THR A 208 10.33 -9.46 20.52
C THR A 208 10.29 -8.17 19.72
N SER A 209 11.39 -7.80 19.05
CA SER A 209 11.48 -6.58 18.25
C SER A 209 10.62 -6.65 16.99
N THR A 210 10.69 -7.75 16.27
CA THR A 210 9.86 -8.03 15.10
C THR A 210 8.38 -8.12 15.48
N GLN A 211 8.06 -8.76 16.63
CA GLN A 211 6.68 -8.82 17.13
C GLN A 211 6.13 -7.43 17.47
N ALA A 212 6.94 -6.57 18.09
CA ALA A 212 6.57 -5.17 18.37
C ALA A 212 6.31 -4.40 17.05
N GLY A 213 7.15 -4.58 16.04
CA GLY A 213 6.98 -3.99 14.72
C GLY A 213 5.69 -4.43 14.03
N VAL A 214 5.36 -5.72 14.07
CA VAL A 214 4.09 -6.26 13.53
C VAL A 214 2.89 -5.67 14.27
N THR A 215 2.95 -5.58 15.60
CA THR A 215 1.88 -4.98 16.41
C THR A 215 1.68 -3.50 16.08
N LEU A 216 2.75 -2.75 15.90
CA LEU A 216 2.72 -1.34 15.52
C LEU A 216 2.05 -1.18 14.14
N VAL A 217 2.47 -1.97 13.13
CA VAL A 217 1.85 -1.97 11.80
C VAL A 217 0.37 -2.29 11.89
N HIS A 218 -0.02 -3.31 12.66
CA HIS A 218 -1.42 -3.68 12.86
C HIS A 218 -2.24 -2.51 13.40
N ASN A 219 -1.79 -1.89 14.50
CA ASN A 219 -2.52 -0.79 15.15
C ASN A 219 -2.68 0.41 14.21
N LEU A 220 -1.60 0.82 13.54
CA LEU A 220 -1.66 1.95 12.59
C LEU A 220 -2.52 1.62 11.36
N ALA A 221 -2.49 0.40 10.87
CA ALA A 221 -3.33 -0.03 9.76
C ALA A 221 -4.82 -0.02 10.13
N GLN A 222 -5.17 -0.39 11.36
CA GLN A 222 -6.57 -0.30 11.85
C GLN A 222 -7.03 1.16 11.91
N ILE A 223 -6.23 2.06 12.46
CA ILE A 223 -6.53 3.50 12.50
C ILE A 223 -6.69 4.05 11.08
N ALA A 224 -5.73 3.78 10.20
CA ALA A 224 -5.76 4.26 8.82
C ALA A 224 -6.98 3.74 8.05
N HIS A 225 -7.33 2.48 8.23
CA HIS A 225 -8.49 1.87 7.57
C HIS A 225 -9.81 2.47 8.08
N SER A 226 -9.95 2.68 9.38
CA SER A 226 -11.10 3.35 9.98
C SER A 226 -11.30 4.75 9.39
N ILE A 227 -10.27 5.59 9.43
CA ILE A 227 -10.31 6.96 8.91
C ILE A 227 -10.57 7.01 7.39
N ALA A 228 -10.03 6.04 6.64
CA ALA A 228 -10.25 5.98 5.19
C ALA A 228 -11.67 5.55 4.80
N GLN A 229 -12.41 4.89 5.69
CA GLN A 229 -13.80 4.47 5.47
C GLN A 229 -14.83 5.50 5.93
N GLU A 230 -14.44 6.49 6.74
CA GLU A 230 -15.31 7.60 7.09
C GLU A 230 -15.64 8.42 5.84
N LYS A 231 -16.95 8.53 5.54
CA LYS A 231 -17.51 9.30 4.42
C LYS A 231 -17.89 10.69 4.84
#